data_1d7f1113bd8e6d7a3c97c240fb5464d3
#
_entry.id   1d7f1113bd8e6d7a3c97c240fb5464d3
#
_cell.length_a   1.000
_cell.length_b   1.000
_cell.length_c   1.000
_cell.angle_alpha   90.00
_cell.angle_beta   90.00
_cell.angle_gamma   90.00
#
_symmetry.space_group_name_H-M   'P 1'
#
loop_
_entity.id
_entity.type
_entity.pdbx_description
1 polymer ?
#
loop_
_entity_poly.entity_id
_entity_poly.type
_entity_poly.pdbx_seq_one_letter_code
_entity_poly.pdbx_strand_id
1 'polypeptide(L)'
;MKPAFFRTHPYISLLFPCLLPFASIAPPACGPVLGAQTGAGEVSVREAVRRELHEHPELVLDILKENSETVLEIAQQGNMLRRRKSLLAQWEQDVKQRKIVKLDDRSFRGKADAPVTMVVYSDFTCPYCRQAEYDVSRLLQKYDGKLRMTFKALPKEDPVSATAAKFATAAFLLDPVKGWEFHDALFNGSEQYEREGEEFLKKTAESLGYDFKKLKSAANSPAVRQRLDFDGKEADNLGISGTPHFLINDLMVRGAVGRELFEEAVETALRHAGKQ
;
A
#
# COMPACT_ATOMS: atom_id res chain seq x y z
N MET A 1 40.50 -19.90 5.73
CA MET A 1 41.07 -20.09 4.38
C MET A 1 40.87 -18.80 3.61
N LYS A 2 41.96 -18.30 3.04
CA LYS A 2 42.17 -16.94 2.51
C LYS A 2 41.57 -16.71 1.12
N PRO A 3 41.55 -15.45 0.65
CA PRO A 3 40.66 -14.89 -0.39
C PRO A 3 41.37 -14.83 -1.78
N ALA A 4 40.60 -14.57 -2.84
CA ALA A 4 41.11 -14.25 -4.18
C ALA A 4 40.44 -12.95 -4.66
N PHE A 5 41.19 -11.98 -4.83
CA PHE A 5 42.04 -11.34 -5.82
C PHE A 5 41.25 -10.44 -6.80
N PHE A 6 41.38 -9.14 -6.53
CA PHE A 6 41.14 -8.03 -7.48
C PHE A 6 42.21 -8.03 -8.55
N ARG A 7 41.85 -7.78 -9.80
CA ARG A 7 42.79 -7.55 -10.91
C ARG A 7 42.44 -6.22 -11.60
N THR A 8 43.26 -5.23 -11.32
CA THR A 8 43.36 -3.93 -12.00
C THR A 8 44.17 -4.07 -13.27
N HIS A 9 43.72 -3.44 -14.37
CA HIS A 9 44.56 -3.22 -15.56
C HIS A 9 44.89 -1.74 -15.71
N PRO A 10 46.16 -1.40 -15.99
CA PRO A 10 46.61 -0.03 -16.17
C PRO A 10 46.56 0.39 -17.65
N TYR A 11 46.22 1.65 -17.86
CA TYR A 11 46.35 2.37 -19.13
C TYR A 11 47.82 2.56 -19.48
N ILE A 12 48.21 2.25 -20.74
CA ILE A 12 49.50 2.63 -21.31
C ILE A 12 49.22 3.63 -22.44
N SER A 13 49.66 4.86 -22.19
CA SER A 13 49.80 5.92 -23.21
C SER A 13 51.08 5.67 -24.02
N LEU A 14 50.98 5.66 -25.33
CA LEU A 14 52.12 5.75 -26.22
C LEU A 14 51.94 6.94 -27.17
N LEU A 15 52.70 8.00 -26.88
CA LEU A 15 53.01 9.09 -27.76
C LEU A 15 54.08 8.66 -28.78
N PHE A 16 53.80 8.90 -30.06
CA PHE A 16 54.87 8.91 -31.07
C PHE A 16 54.64 10.12 -32.00
N PRO A 17 55.68 10.98 -32.18
CA PRO A 17 55.65 12.04 -33.17
C PRO A 17 56.34 11.55 -34.46
N CYS A 18 55.69 11.75 -35.59
CA CYS A 18 56.37 11.64 -36.88
C CYS A 18 56.13 12.92 -37.70
N LEU A 19 57.19 13.71 -37.77
CA LEU A 19 57.38 14.79 -38.76
C LEU A 19 57.85 14.16 -40.08
N LEU A 20 57.33 14.63 -41.23
CA LEU A 20 57.98 14.90 -42.53
C LEU A 20 56.95 14.86 -43.68
N PRO A 21 57.24 15.40 -44.90
CA PRO A 21 57.24 16.84 -45.25
C PRO A 21 56.19 17.20 -46.32
N PHE A 22 56.04 18.51 -46.54
CA PHE A 22 55.19 19.12 -47.57
C PHE A 22 55.52 18.64 -49.00
N ALA A 23 54.52 18.12 -49.70
CA ALA A 23 54.51 18.07 -51.16
C ALA A 23 53.22 18.75 -51.65
N SER A 24 53.36 19.91 -52.29
CA SER A 24 52.29 20.62 -52.96
C SER A 24 51.74 19.80 -54.15
N ILE A 25 50.50 19.39 -54.06
CA ILE A 25 49.73 18.89 -55.20
C ILE A 25 48.46 19.75 -55.31
N ALA A 26 48.29 20.39 -56.47
CA ALA A 26 47.12 21.22 -56.79
C ALA A 26 45.85 20.37 -56.78
N PRO A 27 44.69 20.93 -56.31
CA PRO A 27 43.43 20.18 -56.27
C PRO A 27 42.84 20.05 -57.70
N PRO A 28 42.27 18.88 -58.05
CA PRO A 28 41.42 18.77 -59.22
C PRO A 28 40.09 19.48 -58.91
N ALA A 29 39.57 20.14 -59.96
CA ALA A 29 38.29 20.86 -59.96
C ALA A 29 37.15 19.90 -59.45
N CYS A 30 36.56 20.25 -58.33
CA CYS A 30 35.40 19.57 -57.78
C CYS A 30 34.16 20.01 -58.55
N GLY A 31 33.57 19.10 -59.33
CA GLY A 31 32.26 19.25 -59.90
C GLY A 31 31.20 19.32 -58.77
N PRO A 32 29.98 19.82 -59.04
CA PRO A 32 28.98 19.99 -58.02
C PRO A 32 28.61 18.64 -57.37
N VAL A 33 28.95 18.49 -56.11
CA VAL A 33 28.46 17.37 -55.30
C VAL A 33 26.95 17.56 -55.15
N LEU A 34 26.17 16.64 -55.74
CA LEU A 34 24.76 16.54 -55.45
C LEU A 34 24.59 16.46 -53.94
N GLY A 35 24.06 17.54 -53.32
CA GLY A 35 23.73 17.57 -51.93
C GLY A 35 22.71 16.46 -51.63
N ALA A 36 23.10 15.54 -50.78
CA ALA A 36 22.20 14.53 -50.25
C ALA A 36 21.06 15.24 -49.48
N GLN A 37 19.87 15.25 -50.06
CA GLN A 37 18.65 15.72 -49.40
C GLN A 37 18.21 14.65 -48.35
N THR A 38 18.86 14.59 -47.21
CA THR A 38 18.52 13.66 -46.14
C THR A 38 17.47 14.19 -45.16
N GLY A 39 17.02 15.43 -45.29
CA GLY A 39 16.07 16.04 -44.35
C GLY A 39 14.59 15.97 -44.75
N ALA A 40 14.31 15.95 -46.07
CA ALA A 40 12.91 16.00 -46.53
C ALA A 40 12.19 14.65 -46.42
N GLY A 41 12.91 13.54 -46.48
CA GLY A 41 12.35 12.19 -46.38
C GLY A 41 11.88 11.79 -45.00
N GLU A 42 12.62 12.16 -43.93
CA GLU A 42 12.24 11.80 -42.55
C GLU A 42 10.99 12.56 -42.06
N VAL A 43 10.85 13.83 -42.40
CA VAL A 43 9.66 14.62 -42.07
C VAL A 43 8.44 14.05 -42.79
N SER A 44 8.56 13.65 -44.05
CA SER A 44 7.46 13.07 -44.83
C SER A 44 7.03 11.68 -44.31
N VAL A 45 7.95 10.84 -43.88
CA VAL A 45 7.63 9.52 -43.31
C VAL A 45 6.90 9.66 -41.97
N ARG A 46 7.37 10.52 -41.09
CA ARG A 46 6.71 10.79 -39.78
C ARG A 46 5.30 11.35 -39.95
N GLU A 47 5.10 12.24 -40.91
CA GLU A 47 3.79 12.80 -41.22
C GLU A 47 2.86 11.77 -41.88
N ALA A 48 3.38 10.91 -42.74
CA ALA A 48 2.62 9.82 -43.35
C ALA A 48 2.17 8.80 -42.27
N VAL A 49 3.08 8.39 -41.38
CA VAL A 49 2.73 7.50 -40.26
C VAL A 49 1.69 8.14 -39.35
N ARG A 50 1.84 9.42 -38.98
CA ARG A 50 0.85 10.12 -38.14
C ARG A 50 -0.52 10.17 -38.81
N ARG A 51 -0.59 10.44 -40.10
CA ARG A 51 -1.83 10.48 -40.87
C ARG A 51 -2.47 9.10 -40.92
N GLU A 52 -1.72 8.05 -41.22
CA GLU A 52 -2.19 6.67 -41.27
C GLU A 52 -2.79 6.23 -39.96
N LEU A 53 -2.10 6.47 -38.83
CA LEU A 53 -2.60 6.17 -37.50
C LEU A 53 -3.82 7.00 -37.08
N HIS A 54 -4.00 8.20 -37.68
CA HIS A 54 -5.16 9.05 -37.42
C HIS A 54 -6.37 8.64 -38.26
N GLU A 55 -6.15 8.23 -39.51
CA GLU A 55 -7.19 7.76 -40.41
C GLU A 55 -7.64 6.32 -40.07
N HIS A 56 -6.71 5.51 -39.50
CA HIS A 56 -6.91 4.09 -39.16
C HIS A 56 -6.58 3.82 -37.67
N PRO A 57 -7.36 4.37 -36.71
CA PRO A 57 -7.12 4.14 -35.29
C PRO A 57 -7.26 2.68 -34.87
N GLU A 58 -7.97 1.87 -35.65
CA GLU A 58 -8.10 0.43 -35.44
C GLU A 58 -6.75 -0.30 -35.43
N LEU A 59 -5.75 0.16 -36.19
CA LEU A 59 -4.41 -0.44 -36.19
C LEU A 59 -3.76 -0.39 -34.80
N VAL A 60 -3.91 0.74 -34.11
CA VAL A 60 -3.40 0.88 -32.72
C VAL A 60 -4.21 0.03 -31.76
N LEU A 61 -5.54 0.01 -31.92
CA LEU A 61 -6.42 -0.77 -31.06
C LEU A 61 -6.17 -2.26 -31.20
N ASP A 62 -5.88 -2.76 -32.39
CA ASP A 62 -5.59 -4.18 -32.60
C ASP A 62 -4.24 -4.58 -32.01
N ILE A 63 -3.21 -3.76 -32.15
CA ILE A 63 -1.92 -3.96 -31.46
C ILE A 63 -2.11 -3.98 -29.94
N LEU A 64 -2.94 -3.07 -29.38
CA LEU A 64 -3.22 -3.06 -27.94
C LEU A 64 -4.00 -4.28 -27.48
N LYS A 65 -4.94 -4.79 -28.29
CA LYS A 65 -5.69 -6.03 -28.01
C LYS A 65 -4.78 -7.25 -28.03
N GLU A 66 -3.93 -7.37 -29.06
CA GLU A 66 -2.95 -8.47 -29.17
C GLU A 66 -1.98 -8.50 -27.98
N ASN A 67 -1.68 -7.34 -27.38
CA ASN A 67 -0.80 -7.19 -26.23
C ASN A 67 -1.55 -6.82 -24.94
N SER A 68 -2.80 -7.25 -24.80
CA SER A 68 -3.71 -6.81 -23.75
C SER A 68 -3.17 -7.06 -22.31
N GLU A 69 -2.47 -8.17 -22.08
CA GLU A 69 -1.83 -8.47 -20.80
C GLU A 69 -0.74 -7.42 -20.45
N THR A 70 0.15 -7.14 -21.40
CA THR A 70 1.20 -6.12 -21.21
C THR A 70 0.62 -4.73 -20.99
N VAL A 71 -0.43 -4.38 -21.72
CA VAL A 71 -1.15 -3.11 -21.56
C VAL A 71 -1.76 -3.01 -20.16
N LEU A 72 -2.38 -4.10 -19.68
CA LEU A 72 -2.94 -4.17 -18.34
C LEU A 72 -1.85 -4.01 -17.26
N GLU A 73 -0.73 -4.69 -17.40
CA GLU A 73 0.42 -4.57 -16.49
C GLU A 73 0.96 -3.12 -16.43
N ILE A 74 1.17 -2.48 -17.58
CA ILE A 74 1.62 -1.08 -17.66
C ILE A 74 0.61 -0.14 -16.99
N ALA A 75 -0.69 -0.35 -17.23
CA ALA A 75 -1.75 0.45 -16.62
C ALA A 75 -1.80 0.27 -15.10
N GLN A 76 -1.66 -0.96 -14.61
CA GLN A 76 -1.61 -1.27 -13.18
C GLN A 76 -0.38 -0.63 -12.51
N GLN A 77 0.81 -0.76 -13.09
CA GLN A 77 2.03 -0.12 -12.60
C GLN A 77 1.88 1.41 -12.55
N GLY A 78 1.36 2.01 -13.62
CA GLY A 78 1.09 3.46 -13.66
C GLY A 78 0.10 3.92 -12.60
N ASN A 79 -0.93 3.12 -12.30
CA ASN A 79 -1.89 3.40 -11.22
C ASN A 79 -1.24 3.29 -9.84
N MET A 80 -0.41 2.27 -9.62
CA MET A 80 0.33 2.11 -8.37
C MET A 80 1.29 3.28 -8.12
N LEU A 81 2.05 3.69 -9.13
CA LEU A 81 2.96 4.83 -9.03
C LEU A 81 2.23 6.14 -8.74
N ARG A 82 1.10 6.40 -9.40
CA ARG A 82 0.27 7.59 -9.13
C ARG A 82 -0.28 7.56 -7.70
N ARG A 83 -0.81 6.42 -7.26
CA ARG A 83 -1.33 6.25 -5.90
C ARG A 83 -0.24 6.47 -4.86
N ARG A 84 0.94 5.87 -5.04
CA ARG A 84 2.10 6.08 -4.16
C ARG A 84 2.49 7.56 -4.07
N LYS A 85 2.64 8.23 -5.23
CA LYS A 85 2.98 9.65 -5.27
C LYS A 85 1.95 10.52 -4.54
N SER A 86 0.66 10.23 -4.72
CA SER A 86 -0.43 10.94 -4.04
C SER A 86 -0.38 10.73 -2.52
N LEU A 87 -0.16 9.49 -2.06
CA LEU A 87 -0.05 9.18 -0.64
C LEU A 87 1.16 9.86 0.01
N LEU A 88 2.32 9.84 -0.63
CA LEU A 88 3.52 10.51 -0.12
C LEU A 88 3.30 12.02 0.02
N ALA A 89 2.70 12.65 -0.98
CA ALA A 89 2.36 14.08 -0.91
C ALA A 89 1.33 14.38 0.20
N GLN A 90 0.37 13.49 0.42
CA GLN A 90 -0.57 13.60 1.53
C GLN A 90 0.15 13.47 2.87
N TRP A 91 1.03 12.48 3.05
CA TRP A 91 1.75 12.26 4.30
C TRP A 91 2.67 13.41 4.68
N GLU A 92 3.26 14.12 3.71
CA GLU A 92 4.01 15.37 3.96
C GLU A 92 3.15 16.47 4.61
N GLN A 93 1.84 16.45 4.38
CA GLN A 93 0.90 17.35 5.04
C GLN A 93 0.40 16.77 6.36
N ASP A 94 0.12 15.46 6.38
CA ASP A 94 -0.40 14.75 7.54
C ASP A 94 0.53 14.91 8.76
N VAL A 95 1.85 14.81 8.60
CA VAL A 95 2.83 14.97 9.69
C VAL A 95 2.84 16.35 10.32
N LYS A 96 2.27 17.37 9.65
CA LYS A 96 2.15 18.74 10.17
C LYS A 96 0.87 18.95 10.99
N GLN A 97 -0.05 17.97 10.96
CA GLN A 97 -1.37 18.07 11.57
C GLN A 97 -1.59 16.89 12.51
N ARG A 98 -1.48 17.12 13.80
CA ARG A 98 -1.75 16.09 14.80
C ARG A 98 -3.19 15.63 14.74
N LYS A 99 -3.38 14.33 14.61
CA LYS A 99 -4.70 13.69 14.65
C LYS A 99 -4.95 13.11 16.04
N ILE A 100 -6.06 13.54 16.63
CA ILE A 100 -6.40 13.12 18.00
C ILE A 100 -7.36 11.94 17.92
N VAL A 101 -6.95 10.82 18.48
CA VAL A 101 -7.76 9.61 18.62
C VAL A 101 -7.76 9.16 20.06
N LYS A 102 -8.89 8.64 20.54
CA LYS A 102 -8.99 8.10 21.89
C LYS A 102 -8.44 6.68 21.94
N LEU A 103 -7.40 6.48 22.73
CA LEU A 103 -6.69 5.22 22.88
C LEU A 103 -6.73 4.68 24.33
N ASP A 104 -7.22 5.48 25.25
CA ASP A 104 -7.27 5.14 26.65
C ASP A 104 -7.96 3.83 26.94
N ASP A 105 -8.26 2.99 27.17
CA ASP A 105 -9.04 1.77 27.32
C ASP A 105 -8.97 0.82 26.10
N ARG A 106 -7.95 0.98 25.24
CA ARG A 106 -7.76 0.09 24.08
C ARG A 106 -6.75 -1.01 24.38
N SER A 107 -7.04 -2.17 23.82
CA SER A 107 -6.08 -3.28 23.75
C SER A 107 -5.11 -3.06 22.58
N PHE A 108 -3.84 -3.38 22.81
CA PHE A 108 -2.81 -3.24 21.79
C PHE A 108 -2.12 -4.58 21.52
N ARG A 109 -1.74 -4.80 20.26
CA ARG A 109 -0.69 -5.74 19.86
C ARG A 109 0.61 -4.97 19.67
N GLY A 110 1.73 -5.56 20.10
CA GLY A 110 3.05 -4.93 20.11
C GLY A 110 3.40 -4.36 21.48
N LYS A 111 4.61 -3.80 21.59
CA LYS A 111 5.11 -3.28 22.87
C LYS A 111 4.43 -1.96 23.24
N ALA A 112 4.14 -1.79 24.52
CA ALA A 112 3.42 -0.61 25.02
C ALA A 112 4.14 0.71 24.76
N ASP A 113 5.46 0.70 24.73
CA ASP A 113 6.36 1.83 24.49
C ASP A 113 6.79 2.00 23.02
N ALA A 114 6.18 1.25 22.10
CA ALA A 114 6.48 1.36 20.68
C ALA A 114 6.25 2.79 20.18
N PRO A 115 7.25 3.39 19.48
CA PRO A 115 7.18 4.79 19.03
C PRO A 115 6.14 5.04 17.94
N VAL A 116 5.69 3.99 17.25
CA VAL A 116 4.64 4.08 16.24
C VAL A 116 3.41 3.33 16.69
N THR A 117 2.27 4.01 16.67
CA THR A 117 0.95 3.43 16.93
C THR A 117 0.14 3.41 15.64
N MET A 118 -0.37 2.24 15.26
CA MET A 118 -1.32 2.05 14.17
C MET A 118 -2.71 1.85 14.75
N VAL A 119 -3.64 2.71 14.38
CA VAL A 119 -5.07 2.53 14.65
C VAL A 119 -5.72 2.02 13.39
N VAL A 120 -6.37 0.86 13.46
CA VAL A 120 -7.01 0.20 12.33
C VAL A 120 -8.52 0.34 12.47
N TYR A 121 -9.14 1.08 11.57
CA TYR A 121 -10.60 1.14 11.41
C TYR A 121 -11.00 0.11 10.37
N SER A 122 -11.76 -0.91 10.78
CA SER A 122 -11.94 -2.09 9.95
C SER A 122 -13.29 -2.78 10.19
N ASP A 123 -13.67 -3.63 9.25
CA ASP A 123 -14.92 -4.42 9.24
C ASP A 123 -14.60 -5.89 8.96
N PHE A 124 -15.13 -6.79 9.79
CA PHE A 124 -14.87 -8.22 9.70
C PHE A 124 -15.44 -8.91 8.45
N THR A 125 -16.44 -8.29 7.80
CA THR A 125 -17.06 -8.79 6.58
C THR A 125 -16.47 -8.16 5.31
N CYS A 126 -15.52 -7.22 5.45
CA CYS A 126 -14.90 -6.56 4.32
C CYS A 126 -13.72 -7.40 3.76
N PRO A 127 -13.73 -7.81 2.50
CA PRO A 127 -12.65 -8.62 1.91
C PRO A 127 -11.31 -7.87 1.86
N TYR A 128 -11.33 -6.57 1.65
CA TYR A 128 -10.11 -5.74 1.69
C TYR A 128 -9.56 -5.57 3.11
N CYS A 129 -10.40 -5.63 4.14
CA CYS A 129 -9.96 -5.64 5.53
C CYS A 129 -9.23 -6.93 5.86
N ARG A 130 -9.79 -8.08 5.44
CA ARG A 130 -9.16 -9.39 5.60
C ARG A 130 -7.79 -9.44 4.86
N GLN A 131 -7.72 -8.91 3.65
CA GLN A 131 -6.46 -8.81 2.92
C GLN A 131 -5.42 -7.99 3.68
N ALA A 132 -5.82 -6.83 4.20
CA ALA A 132 -4.92 -5.92 4.91
C ALA A 132 -4.44 -6.50 6.24
N GLU A 133 -5.26 -7.31 6.93
CA GLU A 133 -4.88 -7.95 8.20
C GLU A 133 -3.64 -8.84 8.06
N TYR A 134 -3.51 -9.53 6.93
CA TYR A 134 -2.31 -10.31 6.64
C TYR A 134 -1.06 -9.43 6.52
N ASP A 135 -1.16 -8.28 5.86
CA ASP A 135 -0.03 -7.35 5.74
C ASP A 135 0.30 -6.72 7.10
N VAL A 136 -0.71 -6.35 7.90
CA VAL A 136 -0.55 -5.77 9.24
C VAL A 136 0.15 -6.76 10.19
N SER A 137 -0.24 -8.04 10.18
CA SER A 137 0.40 -9.04 11.02
C SER A 137 1.90 -9.19 10.71
N ARG A 138 2.28 -9.11 9.43
CA ARG A 138 3.68 -9.12 9.01
C ARG A 138 4.44 -7.86 9.37
N LEU A 139 3.76 -6.71 9.33
CA LEU A 139 4.34 -5.44 9.80
C LEU A 139 4.67 -5.49 11.29
N LEU A 140 3.76 -6.01 12.11
CA LEU A 140 4.00 -6.18 13.56
C LEU A 140 5.21 -7.07 13.83
N GLN A 141 5.39 -8.15 13.05
CA GLN A 141 6.57 -9.00 13.16
C GLN A 141 7.86 -8.29 12.71
N LYS A 142 7.82 -7.60 11.55
CA LYS A 142 8.97 -6.89 11.00
C LYS A 142 9.44 -5.73 11.88
N TYR A 143 8.49 -5.01 12.46
CA TYR A 143 8.74 -3.84 13.30
C TYR A 143 8.51 -4.13 14.79
N ASP A 144 8.84 -5.34 15.25
CA ASP A 144 8.73 -5.69 16.66
C ASP A 144 9.45 -4.68 17.55
N GLY A 145 8.78 -4.24 18.61
CA GLY A 145 9.24 -3.19 19.51
C GLY A 145 9.17 -1.77 18.95
N LYS A 146 8.87 -1.57 17.66
CA LYS A 146 8.78 -0.25 17.02
C LYS A 146 7.36 0.11 16.60
N LEU A 147 6.52 -0.88 16.38
CA LEU A 147 5.12 -0.73 15.99
C LEU A 147 4.22 -1.44 16.99
N ARG A 148 3.15 -0.77 17.41
CA ARG A 148 2.00 -1.38 18.07
C ARG A 148 0.73 -1.02 17.31
N MET A 149 -0.29 -1.86 17.43
CA MET A 149 -1.59 -1.59 16.80
C MET A 149 -2.75 -1.74 17.77
N THR A 150 -3.81 -1.00 17.49
CA THR A 150 -5.14 -1.21 18.08
C THR A 150 -6.20 -1.24 16.99
N PHE A 151 -7.30 -1.93 17.30
CA PHE A 151 -8.41 -2.14 16.38
C PHE A 151 -9.64 -1.33 16.82
N LYS A 152 -10.32 -0.72 15.86
CA LYS A 152 -11.61 -0.06 16.01
C LYS A 152 -12.57 -0.61 14.97
N ALA A 153 -13.65 -1.23 15.42
CA ALA A 153 -14.65 -1.76 14.53
C ALA A 153 -15.45 -0.62 13.89
N LEU A 154 -15.50 -0.61 12.56
CA LEU A 154 -16.30 0.31 11.77
C LEU A 154 -17.20 -0.51 10.82
N PRO A 155 -18.31 -1.07 11.35
CA PRO A 155 -19.17 -1.94 10.57
C PRO A 155 -19.91 -1.16 9.48
N LYS A 156 -20.19 -1.85 8.35
CA LYS A 156 -21.13 -1.37 7.35
C LYS A 156 -22.55 -1.33 7.91
N GLU A 157 -23.44 -0.65 7.20
CA GLU A 157 -24.87 -0.62 7.49
C GLU A 157 -25.58 -1.93 7.09
N ASP A 158 -25.06 -3.08 7.59
CA ASP A 158 -25.70 -4.38 7.43
C ASP A 158 -25.66 -5.17 8.75
N PRO A 159 -26.67 -6.03 9.02
CA PRO A 159 -26.79 -6.75 10.28
C PRO A 159 -25.64 -7.73 10.57
N VAL A 160 -25.02 -8.32 9.52
CA VAL A 160 -23.93 -9.30 9.67
C VAL A 160 -22.69 -8.59 10.16
N SER A 161 -22.31 -7.51 9.49
CA SER A 161 -21.19 -6.65 9.89
C SER A 161 -21.37 -6.08 11.29
N ALA A 162 -22.55 -5.52 11.58
CA ALA A 162 -22.86 -4.95 12.89
C ALA A 162 -22.80 -5.98 14.01
N THR A 163 -23.24 -7.22 13.77
CA THR A 163 -23.19 -8.30 14.74
C THR A 163 -21.74 -8.72 15.04
N ALA A 164 -20.91 -8.90 14.01
CA ALA A 164 -19.49 -9.21 14.18
C ALA A 164 -18.78 -8.14 15.02
N ALA A 165 -19.01 -6.87 14.71
CA ALA A 165 -18.45 -5.72 15.44
C ALA A 165 -18.86 -5.72 16.93
N LYS A 166 -20.14 -6.00 17.23
CA LYS A 166 -20.62 -6.09 18.62
C LYS A 166 -19.96 -7.21 19.39
N PHE A 167 -19.85 -8.41 18.82
CA PHE A 167 -19.25 -9.55 19.48
C PHE A 167 -17.74 -9.36 19.70
N ALA A 168 -17.01 -8.87 18.69
CA ALA A 168 -15.61 -8.55 18.82
C ALA A 168 -15.36 -7.47 19.89
N THR A 169 -16.14 -6.39 19.87
CA THR A 169 -16.04 -5.33 20.89
C THR A 169 -16.31 -5.87 22.29
N ALA A 170 -17.32 -6.74 22.44
CA ALA A 170 -17.61 -7.39 23.72
C ALA A 170 -16.47 -8.32 24.17
N ALA A 171 -15.88 -9.07 23.26
CA ALA A 171 -14.73 -9.94 23.54
C ALA A 171 -13.55 -9.14 24.10
N PHE A 172 -13.19 -8.01 23.49
CA PHE A 172 -12.16 -7.11 23.99
C PHE A 172 -12.49 -6.51 25.37
N LEU A 173 -13.75 -6.18 25.63
CA LEU A 173 -14.17 -5.62 26.91
C LEU A 173 -14.15 -6.65 28.04
N LEU A 174 -14.41 -7.92 27.74
CA LEU A 174 -14.40 -9.00 28.72
C LEU A 174 -12.99 -9.51 29.01
N ASP A 175 -12.17 -9.69 28.00
CA ASP A 175 -10.80 -10.16 28.09
C ASP A 175 -9.98 -9.63 26.90
N PRO A 176 -9.09 -8.66 27.11
CA PRO A 176 -8.30 -8.06 26.03
C PRO A 176 -7.41 -9.05 25.27
N VAL A 177 -6.89 -10.10 25.92
CA VAL A 177 -6.03 -11.09 25.26
C VAL A 177 -6.86 -12.00 24.36
N LYS A 178 -7.90 -12.59 24.89
CA LYS A 178 -8.83 -13.42 24.14
C LYS A 178 -9.60 -12.60 23.09
N GLY A 179 -9.79 -11.29 23.31
CA GLY A 179 -10.37 -10.37 22.36
C GLY A 179 -9.58 -10.34 21.05
N TRP A 180 -8.25 -10.39 21.13
CA TRP A 180 -7.41 -10.51 19.93
C TRP A 180 -7.51 -11.88 19.26
N GLU A 181 -7.64 -12.96 20.01
CA GLU A 181 -7.85 -14.29 19.44
C GLU A 181 -9.22 -14.37 18.74
N PHE A 182 -10.25 -13.74 19.34
CA PHE A 182 -11.58 -13.65 18.73
C PHE A 182 -11.58 -12.80 17.46
N HIS A 183 -10.85 -11.67 17.44
CA HIS A 183 -10.62 -10.83 16.27
C HIS A 183 -9.99 -11.64 15.13
N ASP A 184 -8.94 -12.41 15.41
CA ASP A 184 -8.25 -13.21 14.39
C ASP A 184 -9.16 -14.33 13.85
N ALA A 185 -9.91 -14.97 14.73
CA ALA A 185 -10.86 -15.99 14.32
C ALA A 185 -11.96 -15.45 13.41
N LEU A 186 -12.45 -14.23 13.66
CA LEU A 186 -13.42 -13.57 12.79
C LEU A 186 -12.85 -13.28 11.40
N PHE A 187 -11.63 -12.73 11.29
CA PHE A 187 -11.02 -12.47 10.00
C PHE A 187 -10.67 -13.76 9.25
N ASN A 188 -10.12 -14.74 9.92
CA ASN A 188 -9.76 -16.02 9.31
C ASN A 188 -10.97 -16.83 8.87
N GLY A 189 -12.07 -16.74 9.61
CA GLY A 189 -13.32 -17.46 9.37
C GLY A 189 -14.43 -16.59 8.76
N SER A 190 -14.13 -15.43 8.17
CA SER A 190 -15.15 -14.48 7.73
C SER A 190 -16.17 -15.08 6.76
N GLU A 191 -15.76 -15.89 5.79
CA GLU A 191 -16.66 -16.58 4.87
C GLU A 191 -17.54 -17.62 5.57
N GLN A 192 -17.00 -18.30 6.59
CA GLN A 192 -17.79 -19.21 7.41
C GLN A 192 -18.77 -18.46 8.29
N TYR A 193 -18.35 -17.34 8.86
CA TYR A 193 -19.23 -16.45 9.63
C TYR A 193 -20.39 -15.92 8.79
N GLU A 194 -20.14 -15.50 7.57
CA GLU A 194 -21.22 -15.06 6.64
C GLU A 194 -22.26 -16.16 6.36
N ARG A 195 -21.84 -17.43 6.32
CA ARG A 195 -22.75 -18.55 6.12
C ARG A 195 -23.46 -19.02 7.36
N GLU A 196 -22.75 -19.13 8.51
CA GLU A 196 -23.23 -19.75 9.72
C GLU A 196 -23.77 -18.75 10.76
N GLY A 197 -23.41 -17.47 10.63
CA GLY A 197 -23.90 -16.41 11.50
C GLY A 197 -23.56 -16.64 12.98
N GLU A 198 -24.58 -16.61 13.84
CA GLU A 198 -24.42 -16.75 15.28
C GLU A 198 -23.83 -18.11 15.71
N GLU A 199 -24.05 -19.15 14.96
CA GLU A 199 -23.48 -20.47 15.29
C GLU A 199 -21.95 -20.47 15.18
N PHE A 200 -21.39 -19.78 14.18
CA PHE A 200 -19.95 -19.56 14.09
C PHE A 200 -19.42 -18.75 15.28
N LEU A 201 -20.10 -17.67 15.67
CA LEU A 201 -19.72 -16.85 16.82
C LEU A 201 -19.73 -17.65 18.11
N LYS A 202 -20.73 -18.52 18.27
CA LYS A 202 -20.84 -19.41 19.44
C LYS A 202 -19.68 -20.41 19.51
N LYS A 203 -19.44 -21.16 18.43
CA LYS A 203 -18.33 -22.12 18.35
C LYS A 203 -16.98 -21.45 18.63
N THR A 204 -16.75 -20.30 18.02
CA THR A 204 -15.54 -19.50 18.22
C THR A 204 -15.40 -19.06 19.67
N ALA A 205 -16.46 -18.51 20.27
CA ALA A 205 -16.45 -18.07 21.66
C ALA A 205 -16.13 -19.23 22.60
N GLU A 206 -16.81 -20.37 22.45
CA GLU A 206 -16.62 -21.57 23.29
C GLU A 206 -15.20 -22.14 23.13
N SER A 207 -14.65 -22.19 21.90
CA SER A 207 -13.28 -22.66 21.65
C SER A 207 -12.21 -21.80 22.32
N LEU A 208 -12.47 -20.50 22.47
CA LEU A 208 -11.61 -19.55 23.17
C LEU A 208 -11.89 -19.47 24.67
N GLY A 209 -12.82 -20.30 25.17
CA GLY A 209 -13.16 -20.36 26.61
C GLY A 209 -13.99 -19.17 27.10
N TYR A 210 -14.76 -18.53 26.24
CA TYR A 210 -15.81 -17.61 26.65
C TYR A 210 -17.09 -18.38 27.00
N ASP A 211 -17.80 -17.91 28.03
CA ASP A 211 -19.21 -18.22 28.18
C ASP A 211 -20.01 -17.48 27.14
N PHE A 212 -20.55 -18.19 26.14
CA PHE A 212 -21.27 -17.57 25.03
C PHE A 212 -22.48 -16.74 25.45
N LYS A 213 -23.21 -17.15 26.52
CA LYS A 213 -24.34 -16.38 27.02
C LYS A 213 -23.90 -15.04 27.60
N LYS A 214 -22.79 -15.02 28.32
CA LYS A 214 -22.19 -13.78 28.85
C LYS A 214 -21.67 -12.91 27.73
N LEU A 215 -20.96 -13.48 26.75
CA LEU A 215 -20.46 -12.74 25.59
C LEU A 215 -21.60 -12.12 24.77
N LYS A 216 -22.67 -12.88 24.52
CA LYS A 216 -23.86 -12.39 23.80
C LYS A 216 -24.60 -11.28 24.59
N SER A 217 -24.68 -11.41 25.89
CA SER A 217 -25.24 -10.35 26.76
C SER A 217 -24.36 -9.10 26.70
N ALA A 218 -23.05 -9.24 26.80
CA ALA A 218 -22.11 -8.13 26.68
C ALA A 218 -22.18 -7.45 25.31
N ALA A 219 -22.28 -8.23 24.21
CA ALA A 219 -22.41 -7.71 22.84
C ALA A 219 -23.64 -6.81 22.63
N ASN A 220 -24.69 -7.04 23.42
CA ASN A 220 -25.91 -6.22 23.38
C ASN A 220 -25.96 -5.13 24.47
N SER A 221 -24.89 -4.96 25.23
CA SER A 221 -24.82 -3.99 26.33
C SER A 221 -24.74 -2.54 25.84
N PRO A 222 -25.14 -1.57 26.68
CA PRO A 222 -24.93 -0.15 26.39
C PRO A 222 -23.45 0.20 26.19
N ALA A 223 -22.53 -0.45 26.91
CA ALA A 223 -21.10 -0.18 26.82
C ALA A 223 -20.54 -0.50 25.42
N VAL A 224 -20.93 -1.64 24.83
CA VAL A 224 -20.54 -2.00 23.46
C VAL A 224 -21.10 -1.01 22.46
N ARG A 225 -22.38 -0.63 22.61
CA ARG A 225 -23.02 0.34 21.73
C ARG A 225 -22.33 1.70 21.78
N GLN A 226 -22.08 2.22 22.97
CA GLN A 226 -21.39 3.49 23.17
C GLN A 226 -19.97 3.47 22.57
N ARG A 227 -19.26 2.33 22.68
CA ARG A 227 -17.95 2.16 22.09
C ARG A 227 -17.98 2.23 20.56
N LEU A 228 -18.90 1.52 19.92
CA LEU A 228 -19.07 1.51 18.47
C LEU A 228 -19.54 2.87 17.96
N ASP A 229 -20.49 3.52 18.63
CA ASP A 229 -20.97 4.85 18.30
C ASP A 229 -19.85 5.90 18.41
N PHE A 230 -19.00 5.76 19.44
CA PHE A 230 -17.83 6.64 19.61
C PHE A 230 -16.82 6.46 18.47
N ASP A 231 -16.48 5.20 18.14
CA ASP A 231 -15.52 4.90 17.07
C ASP A 231 -16.02 5.37 15.71
N GLY A 232 -17.33 5.24 15.45
CA GLY A 232 -17.96 5.76 14.23
C GLY A 232 -17.86 7.29 14.14
N LYS A 233 -18.23 8.01 15.20
CA LYS A 233 -18.14 9.48 15.24
C LYS A 233 -16.69 9.96 15.12
N GLU A 234 -15.74 9.26 15.74
CA GLU A 234 -14.32 9.59 15.62
C GLU A 234 -13.84 9.39 14.18
N ALA A 235 -14.26 8.30 13.53
CA ALA A 235 -13.96 8.04 12.13
C ALA A 235 -14.53 9.14 11.22
N ASP A 236 -15.79 9.55 11.43
CA ASP A 236 -16.42 10.65 10.68
C ASP A 236 -15.63 11.96 10.84
N ASN A 237 -15.23 12.31 12.07
CA ASN A 237 -14.44 13.52 12.35
C ASN A 237 -13.05 13.50 11.69
N LEU A 238 -12.50 12.30 11.46
CA LEU A 238 -11.24 12.10 10.75
C LEU A 238 -11.42 12.00 9.22
N GLY A 239 -12.65 12.10 8.71
CA GLY A 239 -12.95 11.95 7.28
C GLY A 239 -12.82 10.52 6.77
N ILE A 240 -12.96 9.53 7.65
CA ILE A 240 -12.90 8.11 7.32
C ILE A 240 -14.29 7.67 6.83
N SER A 241 -14.42 7.42 5.53
CA SER A 241 -15.69 7.04 4.88
C SER A 241 -15.75 5.58 4.44
N GLY A 242 -14.82 4.73 4.88
CA GLY A 242 -14.79 3.31 4.48
C GLY A 242 -13.62 2.54 5.08
N THR A 243 -13.68 1.23 4.92
CA THR A 243 -12.74 0.28 5.52
C THR A 243 -11.97 -0.53 4.46
N PRO A 244 -10.75 -0.98 4.75
CA PRO A 244 -9.96 -0.62 5.93
C PRO A 244 -9.40 0.80 5.83
N HIS A 245 -9.18 1.45 6.98
CA HIS A 245 -8.49 2.72 7.08
C HIS A 245 -7.49 2.65 8.22
N PHE A 246 -6.31 3.22 8.04
CA PHE A 246 -5.24 3.15 9.02
C PHE A 246 -4.78 4.56 9.38
N LEU A 247 -4.62 4.80 10.65
CA LEU A 247 -3.91 5.96 11.17
C LEU A 247 -2.59 5.47 11.79
N ILE A 248 -1.46 5.80 11.16
CA ILE A 248 -0.13 5.39 11.60
C ILE A 248 0.56 6.62 12.19
N ASN A 249 0.51 6.79 13.51
CA ASN A 249 0.67 8.06 14.19
C ASN A 249 -0.27 9.10 13.56
N ASP A 250 0.26 10.10 12.84
CA ASP A 250 -0.56 11.13 12.18
C ASP A 250 -0.84 10.83 10.70
N LEU A 251 -0.25 9.77 10.13
CA LEU A 251 -0.38 9.44 8.70
C LEU A 251 -1.68 8.68 8.41
N MET A 252 -2.47 9.19 7.49
CA MET A 252 -3.70 8.52 7.02
C MET A 252 -3.40 7.62 5.83
N VAL A 253 -3.78 6.33 5.93
CA VAL A 253 -3.63 5.33 4.86
C VAL A 253 -4.99 4.71 4.57
N ARG A 254 -5.52 4.92 3.36
CA ARG A 254 -6.83 4.44 2.95
C ARG A 254 -6.74 3.12 2.18
N GLY A 255 -7.48 2.12 2.64
CA GLY A 255 -7.64 0.83 1.96
C GLY A 255 -6.42 -0.10 2.09
N ALA A 256 -6.54 -1.30 1.55
CA ALA A 256 -5.46 -2.28 1.47
C ALA A 256 -4.42 -1.83 0.44
N VAL A 257 -3.41 -1.11 0.89
CA VAL A 257 -2.40 -0.49 0.01
C VAL A 257 -1.26 -1.43 -0.38
N GLY A 258 -1.22 -2.63 0.21
CA GLY A 258 -0.12 -3.56 0.06
C GLY A 258 1.06 -3.26 1.00
N ARG A 259 1.84 -4.31 1.25
CA ARG A 259 2.90 -4.31 2.26
C ARG A 259 3.93 -3.19 2.08
N GLU A 260 4.40 -2.95 0.86
CA GLU A 260 5.45 -1.96 0.59
C GLU A 260 5.04 -0.53 1.01
N LEU A 261 3.81 -0.12 0.70
CA LEU A 261 3.31 1.19 1.10
C LEU A 261 3.05 1.27 2.61
N PHE A 262 2.62 0.19 3.24
CA PHE A 262 2.53 0.14 4.70
C PHE A 262 3.90 0.26 5.37
N GLU A 263 4.92 -0.43 4.86
CA GLU A 263 6.29 -0.32 5.34
C GLU A 263 6.79 1.13 5.22
N GLU A 264 6.56 1.76 4.07
CA GLU A 264 6.93 3.16 3.83
C GLU A 264 6.21 4.13 4.79
N ALA A 265 4.94 3.87 5.12
CA ALA A 265 4.19 4.64 6.10
C ALA A 265 4.78 4.48 7.52
N VAL A 266 5.07 3.24 7.94
CA VAL A 266 5.69 2.98 9.25
C VAL A 266 7.06 3.63 9.36
N GLU A 267 7.90 3.52 8.33
CA GLU A 267 9.22 4.15 8.31
C GLU A 267 9.13 5.68 8.32
N THR A 268 8.13 6.24 7.64
CA THR A 268 7.86 7.68 7.68
C THR A 268 7.44 8.10 9.08
N ALA A 269 6.54 7.37 9.73
CA ALA A 269 6.13 7.64 11.11
C ALA A 269 7.32 7.54 12.09
N LEU A 270 8.18 6.53 11.94
CA LEU A 270 9.40 6.37 12.75
C LEU A 270 10.35 7.55 12.62
N ARG A 271 10.58 8.06 11.40
CA ARG A 271 11.43 9.25 11.17
C ARG A 271 10.89 10.51 11.85
N HIS A 272 9.58 10.61 12.05
CA HIS A 272 8.95 11.78 12.68
C HIS A 272 8.76 11.61 14.18
N ALA A 273 8.57 10.38 14.68
CA ALA A 273 8.46 10.12 16.13
C ALA A 273 9.70 10.51 16.92
N GLY A 274 10.90 10.46 16.30
CA GLY A 274 12.16 10.88 16.94
C GLY A 274 12.39 12.41 16.96
N LYS A 275 11.45 13.22 16.43
CA LYS A 275 11.58 14.69 16.32
C LYS A 275 10.55 15.44 17.18
N GLN A 276 9.67 14.73 17.87
CA GLN A 276 8.73 15.23 18.87
C GLN A 276 9.28 14.97 20.27
#